data_19c84f7f468209ef9c77e2614d59241b
#
_entry.id   19c84f7f468209ef9c77e2614d59241b
#
_cell.length_a   1.000
_cell.length_b   1.000
_cell.length_c   1.000
_cell.angle_alpha   90.00
_cell.angle_beta   90.00
_cell.angle_gamma   90.00
#
_symmetry.space_group_name_H-M   'P 1'
#
loop_
_entity.id
_entity.type
_entity.pdbx_description
1 polymer ?
#
loop_
_entity_poly.entity_id
_entity_poly.type
_entity_poly.pdbx_seq_one_letter_code
_entity_poly.pdbx_strand_id
1 'polypeptide(L)'
;RIRGAIIDELRRHSWLPRSVQQKCRKLSEAIRAVEARLGRAATDREIAEEMEESMEEYFETLEMVSGSTVFSLDDEENDIDPGGDDEIPFNEIYDSAVKKKLTEVISSLPQQEKMVIGLYYEKELNLREIGAVLDVTESRVCQIHSQAIARMRARMREWIEGEKRDY
;
A
#
# COMPACT_ATOMS: atom_id res chain seq x y z
N ARG A 1 -11.46 -25.99 6.99
CA ARG A 1 -10.58 -26.74 6.04
C ARG A 1 -10.55 -26.09 4.65
N ILE A 2 -11.70 -25.68 4.04
CA ILE A 2 -11.74 -25.06 2.71
C ILE A 2 -11.11 -23.66 2.71
N ARG A 3 -11.32 -22.88 3.75
CA ARG A 3 -10.78 -21.51 3.89
C ARG A 3 -9.24 -21.51 4.01
N GLY A 4 -8.67 -22.46 4.77
CA GLY A 4 -7.23 -22.65 4.86
C GLY A 4 -6.61 -23.06 3.54
N ALA A 5 -7.23 -23.99 2.81
CA ALA A 5 -6.74 -24.42 1.50
C ALA A 5 -6.78 -23.31 0.44
N ILE A 6 -7.80 -22.42 0.48
CA ILE A 6 -7.88 -21.24 -0.40
C ILE A 6 -6.80 -20.23 -0.05
N ILE A 7 -6.55 -19.98 1.23
CA ILE A 7 -5.49 -19.08 1.70
C ILE A 7 -4.11 -19.65 1.35
N ASP A 8 -3.88 -20.96 1.51
CA ASP A 8 -2.64 -21.61 1.11
C ASP A 8 -2.44 -21.60 -0.42
N GLU A 9 -3.51 -21.72 -1.19
CA GLU A 9 -3.46 -21.64 -2.65
C GLU A 9 -3.20 -20.17 -3.10
N LEU A 10 -3.80 -19.19 -2.44
CA LEU A 10 -3.51 -17.77 -2.66
C LEU A 10 -2.08 -17.41 -2.23
N ARG A 11 -1.56 -17.99 -1.15
CA ARG A 11 -0.15 -17.86 -0.74
C ARG A 11 0.81 -18.46 -1.75
N ARG A 12 0.46 -19.60 -2.37
CA ARG A 12 1.26 -20.20 -3.45
C ARG A 12 1.20 -19.40 -4.75
N HIS A 13 0.15 -18.62 -4.95
CA HIS A 13 -0.05 -17.77 -6.13
C HIS A 13 0.40 -16.32 -5.94
N SER A 14 0.83 -15.90 -4.74
CA SER A 14 1.50 -14.61 -4.53
C SER A 14 2.95 -14.67 -5.10
N TRP A 15 3.04 -15.05 -6.36
CA TRP A 15 4.31 -15.17 -7.07
C TRP A 15 4.74 -13.81 -7.62
N LEU A 16 5.06 -12.91 -6.72
CA LEU A 16 5.78 -11.71 -7.11
C LEU A 16 7.25 -12.05 -7.28
N PRO A 17 7.82 -11.69 -8.43
CA PRO A 17 9.26 -11.79 -8.62
C PRO A 17 9.98 -11.05 -7.48
N ARG A 18 11.04 -11.63 -6.93
CA ARG A 18 11.86 -10.99 -5.88
C ARG A 18 12.30 -9.57 -6.24
N SER A 19 12.49 -9.29 -7.53
CA SER A 19 12.79 -7.95 -8.04
C SER A 19 11.68 -6.94 -7.77
N VAL A 20 10.41 -7.34 -7.89
CA VAL A 20 9.25 -6.47 -7.62
C VAL A 20 9.12 -6.23 -6.12
N GLN A 21 9.30 -7.27 -5.30
CA GLN A 21 9.28 -7.13 -3.83
C GLN A 21 10.37 -6.16 -3.36
N GLN A 22 11.59 -6.25 -3.91
CA GLN A 22 12.67 -5.32 -3.59
C GLN A 22 12.34 -3.88 -4.00
N LYS A 23 11.73 -3.68 -5.17
CA LYS A 23 11.29 -2.35 -5.62
C LYS A 23 10.18 -1.79 -4.71
N CYS A 24 9.21 -2.60 -4.31
CA CYS A 24 8.18 -2.20 -3.36
C CYS A 24 8.78 -1.76 -2.01
N ARG A 25 9.76 -2.52 -1.51
CA ARG A 25 10.45 -2.20 -0.27
C ARG A 25 11.23 -0.90 -0.39
N LYS A 26 12.06 -0.76 -1.44
CA LYS A 26 12.83 0.45 -1.72
C LYS A 26 11.94 1.69 -1.80
N LEU A 27 10.81 1.59 -2.52
CA LEU A 27 9.84 2.67 -2.64
C LEU A 27 9.22 3.05 -1.28
N SER A 28 8.81 2.06 -0.48
CA SER A 28 8.25 2.32 0.85
C SER A 28 9.26 2.96 1.80
N GLU A 29 10.51 2.52 1.77
CA GLU A 29 11.61 3.09 2.56
C GLU A 29 11.90 4.53 2.14
N ALA A 30 11.96 4.82 0.84
CA ALA A 30 12.16 6.17 0.31
C ALA A 30 11.04 7.13 0.72
N ILE A 31 9.76 6.72 0.60
CA ILE A 31 8.63 7.52 1.05
C ILE A 31 8.77 7.86 2.53
N ARG A 32 9.04 6.88 3.38
CA ARG A 32 9.19 7.06 4.83
C ARG A 32 10.36 8.00 5.17
N ALA A 33 11.51 7.81 4.54
CA ALA A 33 12.71 8.62 4.79
C ALA A 33 12.45 10.10 4.43
N VAL A 34 11.86 10.36 3.27
CA VAL A 34 11.56 11.73 2.82
C VAL A 34 10.48 12.37 3.70
N GLU A 35 9.38 11.67 3.99
CA GLU A 35 8.30 12.20 4.82
C GLU A 35 8.74 12.45 6.27
N ALA A 36 9.58 11.59 6.85
CA ALA A 36 10.18 11.81 8.16
C ALA A 36 11.10 13.03 8.19
N ARG A 37 11.87 13.26 7.13
CA ARG A 37 12.77 14.42 7.01
C ARG A 37 12.02 15.73 6.81
N LEU A 38 10.96 15.71 6.00
CA LEU A 38 10.24 16.94 5.60
C LEU A 38 9.05 17.29 6.50
N GLY A 39 8.53 16.34 7.28
CA GLY A 39 7.32 16.50 8.10
C GLY A 39 6.03 16.71 7.29
N ARG A 40 6.05 16.40 5.99
CA ARG A 40 4.91 16.48 5.07
C ARG A 40 4.94 15.35 4.07
N ALA A 41 3.85 15.18 3.34
CA ALA A 41 3.80 14.22 2.24
C ALA A 41 4.88 14.54 1.19
N ALA A 42 5.62 13.51 0.77
CA ALA A 42 6.64 13.59 -0.24
C ALA A 42 6.03 13.78 -1.64
N THR A 43 6.68 14.56 -2.48
CA THR A 43 6.35 14.66 -3.91
C THR A 43 6.99 13.52 -4.71
N ASP A 44 6.46 13.23 -5.91
CA ASP A 44 7.02 12.23 -6.83
C ASP A 44 8.53 12.45 -7.04
N ARG A 45 8.92 13.70 -7.25
CA ARG A 45 10.30 14.08 -7.51
C ARG A 45 11.23 13.82 -6.31
N GLU A 46 10.77 14.16 -5.11
CA GLU A 46 11.55 13.94 -3.89
C GLU A 46 11.75 12.44 -3.60
N ILE A 47 10.74 11.61 -3.92
CA ILE A 47 10.83 10.17 -3.78
C ILE A 47 11.79 9.59 -4.84
N ALA A 48 11.68 10.01 -6.09
CA ALA A 48 12.57 9.59 -7.17
C ALA A 48 14.04 9.95 -6.87
N GLU A 49 14.29 11.17 -6.37
CA GLU A 49 15.62 11.62 -5.93
C GLU A 49 16.16 10.75 -4.78
N GLU A 50 15.34 10.41 -3.79
CA GLU A 50 15.73 9.52 -2.68
C GLU A 50 16.03 8.09 -3.14
N MET A 51 15.31 7.62 -4.17
CA MET A 51 15.54 6.32 -4.79
C MET A 51 16.74 6.30 -5.73
N GLU A 52 17.35 7.45 -6.03
CA GLU A 52 18.37 7.61 -7.06
C GLU A 52 17.88 7.14 -8.43
N GLU A 53 16.61 7.37 -8.75
CA GLU A 53 15.95 7.00 -10.00
C GLU A 53 15.53 8.26 -10.76
N SER A 54 15.53 8.17 -12.10
CA SER A 54 14.90 9.17 -12.94
C SER A 54 13.37 9.16 -12.72
N MET A 55 12.67 10.23 -13.12
CA MET A 55 11.21 10.27 -13.05
C MET A 55 10.57 9.17 -13.88
N GLU A 56 11.19 8.78 -14.97
CA GLU A 56 10.72 7.72 -15.88
C GLU A 56 10.80 6.34 -15.19
N GLU A 57 11.96 6.01 -14.61
CA GLU A 57 12.17 4.78 -13.82
C GLU A 57 11.28 4.72 -12.58
N TYR A 58 11.07 5.86 -11.92
CA TYR A 58 10.16 5.96 -10.80
C TYR A 58 8.71 5.62 -11.19
N PHE A 59 8.20 6.18 -12.31
CA PHE A 59 6.85 5.87 -12.78
C PHE A 59 6.72 4.41 -13.23
N GLU A 60 7.72 3.82 -13.87
CA GLU A 60 7.76 2.39 -14.16
C GLU A 60 7.71 1.55 -12.87
N THR A 61 8.42 1.97 -11.84
CA THR A 61 8.38 1.31 -10.53
C THR A 61 6.99 1.40 -9.91
N LEU A 62 6.32 2.56 -9.98
CA LEU A 62 4.94 2.72 -9.51
C LEU A 62 3.95 1.83 -10.26
N GLU A 63 4.04 1.75 -11.58
CA GLU A 63 3.18 0.88 -12.40
C GLU A 63 3.40 -0.60 -12.06
N MET A 64 4.65 -1.00 -11.87
CA MET A 64 5.01 -2.36 -11.47
C MET A 64 4.44 -2.73 -10.11
N VAL A 65 4.48 -1.80 -9.16
CA VAL A 65 3.94 -1.97 -7.80
C VAL A 65 2.42 -1.99 -7.79
N SER A 66 1.75 -1.19 -8.63
CA SER A 66 0.28 -1.17 -8.71
C SER A 66 -0.29 -2.33 -9.51
N GLY A 67 0.37 -2.74 -10.58
CA GLY A 67 -0.05 -3.89 -11.41
C GLY A 67 0.01 -5.22 -10.65
N SER A 68 0.79 -5.28 -9.59
CA SER A 68 0.86 -6.43 -8.69
C SER A 68 -0.22 -6.35 -7.59
N THR A 69 -1.48 -6.22 -7.95
CA THR A 69 -2.63 -5.84 -7.12
C THR A 69 -3.07 -6.85 -6.07
N VAL A 70 -2.34 -7.91 -5.82
CA VAL A 70 -2.63 -8.84 -4.72
C VAL A 70 -1.38 -8.99 -3.85
N PHE A 71 -1.02 -7.94 -3.13
CA PHE A 71 -0.10 -8.11 -2.00
C PHE A 71 -0.90 -8.38 -0.75
N SER A 72 -0.75 -9.57 -0.23
CA SER A 72 -1.04 -9.85 1.16
C SER A 72 -0.12 -8.97 2.02
N LEU A 73 -0.66 -8.31 3.01
CA LEU A 73 0.10 -7.64 4.08
C LEU A 73 0.93 -8.67 4.90
N ASP A 74 0.78 -9.96 4.59
CA ASP A 74 1.37 -11.09 5.31
C ASP A 74 2.69 -11.61 4.70
N ASP A 75 3.22 -11.03 3.63
CA ASP A 75 4.41 -11.54 2.93
C ASP A 75 5.75 -11.08 3.55
N GLU A 76 5.83 -10.89 4.84
CA GLU A 76 7.12 -10.93 5.54
C GLU A 76 7.06 -12.02 6.60
N GLU A 77 7.89 -13.06 6.40
CA GLU A 77 8.46 -13.98 7.39
C GLU A 77 7.97 -13.76 8.85
N ASN A 78 6.68 -13.93 9.06
CA ASN A 78 6.17 -14.18 10.39
C ASN A 78 5.56 -15.55 10.38
N ASP A 79 6.33 -16.52 10.89
CA ASP A 79 5.83 -17.67 11.60
C ASP A 79 4.91 -17.18 12.74
N ILE A 80 3.78 -16.61 12.40
CA ILE A 80 2.64 -16.61 13.28
C ILE A 80 1.88 -17.86 12.86
N ASP A 81 2.27 -18.96 13.48
CA ASP A 81 1.45 -20.14 13.57
C ASP A 81 0.05 -19.74 14.08
N PRO A 82 -1.00 -19.77 13.24
CA PRO A 82 -2.35 -19.69 13.75
C PRO A 82 -2.76 -21.06 14.26
N GLY A 83 -1.93 -21.64 15.12
CA GLY A 83 -2.24 -22.83 15.85
C GLY A 83 -3.09 -22.51 17.06
N GLY A 84 -4.38 -22.72 16.91
CA GLY A 84 -5.31 -22.68 18.01
C GLY A 84 -6.70 -22.26 17.56
N ASP A 85 -7.58 -23.22 17.47
CA ASP A 85 -9.03 -23.07 17.56
C ASP A 85 -9.42 -22.45 18.92
N ASP A 86 -9.10 -21.19 19.16
CA ASP A 86 -9.69 -20.41 20.25
C ASP A 86 -9.85 -18.96 19.80
N GLU A 87 -10.89 -18.69 19.11
CA GLU A 87 -12.03 -17.80 19.30
C GLU A 87 -11.77 -16.34 19.73
N ILE A 88 -11.77 -15.47 18.73
CA ILE A 88 -12.74 -14.39 18.45
C ILE A 88 -12.64 -13.04 19.23
N PRO A 89 -12.18 -12.78 20.41
CA PRO A 89 -12.08 -11.39 20.86
C PRO A 89 -10.85 -10.65 20.31
N PHE A 90 -9.75 -11.34 20.05
CA PHE A 90 -8.51 -10.71 19.58
C PHE A 90 -8.60 -10.26 18.11
N ASN A 91 -9.22 -11.05 17.26
CA ASN A 91 -9.41 -10.70 15.85
C ASN A 91 -10.32 -9.48 15.65
N GLU A 92 -11.39 -9.33 16.45
CA GLU A 92 -12.29 -8.18 16.32
C GLU A 92 -11.64 -6.87 16.81
N ILE A 93 -10.82 -6.93 17.86
CA ILE A 93 -10.08 -5.78 18.38
C ILE A 93 -8.98 -5.40 17.38
N TYR A 94 -8.24 -6.37 16.85
CA TYR A 94 -7.22 -6.16 15.84
C TYR A 94 -7.81 -5.58 14.56
N ASP A 95 -8.90 -6.16 14.05
CA ASP A 95 -9.62 -5.65 12.88
C ASP A 95 -10.13 -4.21 13.10
N SER A 96 -10.58 -3.89 14.30
CA SER A 96 -11.02 -2.53 14.66
C SER A 96 -9.85 -1.55 14.68
N ALA A 97 -8.70 -1.95 15.24
CA ALA A 97 -7.49 -1.13 15.27
C ALA A 97 -6.93 -0.89 13.86
N VAL A 98 -6.87 -1.93 13.04
CA VAL A 98 -6.44 -1.84 11.62
C VAL A 98 -7.37 -0.93 10.83
N LYS A 99 -8.70 -1.06 10.97
CA LYS A 99 -9.68 -0.19 10.29
C LYS A 99 -9.52 1.26 10.72
N LYS A 100 -9.36 1.51 12.01
CA LYS A 100 -9.12 2.86 12.54
C LYS A 100 -7.84 3.44 11.97
N LYS A 101 -6.75 2.68 12.00
CA LYS A 101 -5.47 3.10 11.43
C LYS A 101 -5.54 3.37 9.94
N LEU A 102 -6.20 2.51 9.19
CA LEU A 102 -6.41 2.72 7.75
C LEU A 102 -7.18 4.01 7.47
N THR A 103 -8.21 4.31 8.26
CA THR A 103 -8.97 5.57 8.14
C THR A 103 -8.08 6.78 8.41
N GLU A 104 -7.22 6.73 9.44
CA GLU A 104 -6.25 7.78 9.73
C GLU A 104 -5.27 7.97 8.57
N VAL A 105 -4.73 6.87 8.04
CA VAL A 105 -3.79 6.88 6.91
C VAL A 105 -4.42 7.49 5.68
N ILE A 106 -5.64 7.07 5.30
CA ILE A 106 -6.39 7.66 4.17
C ILE A 106 -6.62 9.16 4.41
N SER A 107 -7.02 9.54 5.62
CA SER A 107 -7.27 10.94 5.97
C SER A 107 -6.03 11.80 5.87
N SER A 108 -4.85 11.23 6.06
CA SER A 108 -3.56 11.92 5.98
C SER A 108 -2.96 11.99 4.58
N LEU A 109 -3.59 11.37 3.56
CA LEU A 109 -3.13 11.46 2.18
C LEU A 109 -3.26 12.88 1.61
N PRO A 110 -2.40 13.26 0.65
CA PRO A 110 -2.60 14.46 -0.16
C PRO A 110 -3.98 14.49 -0.80
N GLN A 111 -4.53 15.70 -0.99
CA GLN A 111 -5.91 15.88 -1.46
C GLN A 111 -6.20 15.16 -2.78
N GLN A 112 -5.27 15.22 -3.73
CA GLN A 112 -5.44 14.56 -5.03
C GLN A 112 -5.47 13.03 -4.89
N GLU A 113 -4.58 12.46 -4.08
CA GLU A 113 -4.54 11.02 -3.81
C GLU A 113 -5.82 10.56 -3.12
N LYS A 114 -6.25 11.28 -2.10
CA LYS A 114 -7.50 10.99 -1.38
C LYS A 114 -8.71 11.01 -2.32
N MET A 115 -8.76 11.99 -3.24
CA MET A 115 -9.85 12.12 -4.20
C MET A 115 -9.87 10.94 -5.18
N VAL A 116 -8.73 10.55 -5.73
CA VAL A 116 -8.62 9.40 -6.63
C VAL A 116 -9.03 8.10 -5.91
N ILE A 117 -8.55 7.87 -4.68
CA ILE A 117 -8.93 6.70 -3.89
C ILE A 117 -10.44 6.69 -3.61
N GLY A 118 -11.04 7.80 -3.20
CA GLY A 118 -12.49 7.90 -2.96
C GLY A 118 -13.31 7.65 -4.22
N LEU A 119 -12.94 8.25 -5.36
CA LEU A 119 -13.64 8.04 -6.62
C LEU A 119 -13.53 6.58 -7.11
N TYR A 120 -12.37 5.94 -6.92
CA TYR A 120 -12.14 4.57 -7.35
C TYR A 120 -12.88 3.55 -6.46
N TYR A 121 -12.74 3.64 -5.13
CA TYR A 121 -13.25 2.63 -4.20
C TYR A 121 -14.66 2.91 -3.66
N GLU A 122 -15.07 4.19 -3.51
CA GLU A 122 -16.41 4.52 -2.99
C GLU A 122 -17.42 4.74 -4.11
N LYS A 123 -16.99 5.32 -5.23
CA LYS A 123 -17.85 5.61 -6.39
C LYS A 123 -17.74 4.58 -7.50
N GLU A 124 -16.83 3.61 -7.34
CA GLU A 124 -16.61 2.51 -8.30
C GLU A 124 -16.32 2.99 -9.73
N LEU A 125 -15.73 4.19 -9.86
CA LEU A 125 -15.36 4.74 -11.16
C LEU A 125 -14.07 4.10 -11.66
N ASN A 126 -14.00 3.85 -12.97
CA ASN A 126 -12.76 3.43 -13.60
C ASN A 126 -11.77 4.59 -13.78
N LEU A 127 -10.49 4.29 -14.05
CA LEU A 127 -9.42 5.30 -14.12
C LEU A 127 -9.70 6.37 -15.21
N ARG A 128 -10.33 5.98 -16.32
CA ARG A 128 -10.70 6.91 -17.41
C ARG A 128 -11.80 7.88 -16.99
N GLU A 129 -12.82 7.39 -16.28
CA GLU A 129 -13.89 8.20 -15.73
C GLU A 129 -13.37 9.18 -14.69
N ILE A 130 -12.47 8.72 -13.82
CA ILE A 130 -11.79 9.57 -12.84
C ILE A 130 -10.98 10.67 -13.56
N GLY A 131 -10.27 10.31 -14.63
CA GLY A 131 -9.55 11.26 -15.46
C GLY A 131 -10.45 12.35 -16.01
N ALA A 132 -11.63 11.98 -16.51
CA ALA A 132 -12.63 12.93 -17.01
C ALA A 132 -13.18 13.85 -15.89
N VAL A 133 -13.38 13.32 -14.67
CA VAL A 133 -13.83 14.10 -13.51
C VAL A 133 -12.77 15.09 -13.04
N LEU A 134 -11.50 14.70 -13.06
CA LEU A 134 -10.37 15.50 -12.55
C LEU A 134 -9.68 16.35 -13.62
N ASP A 135 -10.13 16.27 -14.88
CA ASP A 135 -9.53 16.93 -16.04
C ASP A 135 -8.04 16.58 -16.23
N VAL A 136 -7.73 15.29 -16.09
CA VAL A 136 -6.39 14.72 -16.30
C VAL A 136 -6.45 13.46 -17.15
N THR A 137 -5.30 13.04 -17.65
CA THR A 137 -5.21 11.79 -18.42
C THR A 137 -5.39 10.56 -17.53
N GLU A 138 -5.88 9.46 -18.12
CA GLU A 138 -5.98 8.16 -17.44
C GLU A 138 -4.64 7.70 -16.87
N SER A 139 -3.55 7.91 -17.61
CA SER A 139 -2.18 7.60 -17.15
C SER A 139 -1.82 8.40 -15.88
N ARG A 140 -2.18 9.70 -15.83
CA ARG A 140 -1.95 10.50 -14.62
C ARG A 140 -2.76 10.01 -13.42
N VAL A 141 -4.00 9.60 -13.65
CA VAL A 141 -4.82 8.98 -12.58
C VAL A 141 -4.17 7.69 -12.08
N CYS A 142 -3.67 6.85 -12.99
CA CYS A 142 -2.95 5.62 -12.64
C CYS A 142 -1.72 5.91 -11.76
N GLN A 143 -0.92 6.92 -12.11
CA GLN A 143 0.23 7.35 -11.31
C GLN A 143 -0.18 7.81 -9.90
N ILE A 144 -1.21 8.67 -9.80
CA ILE A 144 -1.71 9.16 -8.51
C ILE A 144 -2.26 8.01 -7.65
N HIS A 145 -3.03 7.10 -8.26
CA HIS A 145 -3.56 5.92 -7.58
C HIS A 145 -2.43 5.03 -7.05
N SER A 146 -1.44 4.71 -7.89
CA SER A 146 -0.30 3.87 -7.52
C SER A 146 0.52 4.49 -6.39
N GLN A 147 0.74 5.80 -6.44
CA GLN A 147 1.44 6.53 -5.39
C GLN A 147 0.65 6.53 -4.08
N ALA A 148 -0.67 6.73 -4.13
CA ALA A 148 -1.53 6.66 -2.95
C ALA A 148 -1.43 5.29 -2.27
N ILE A 149 -1.50 4.20 -3.05
CA ILE A 149 -1.35 2.84 -2.54
C ILE A 149 0.05 2.62 -1.93
N ALA A 150 1.12 3.04 -2.60
CA ALA A 150 2.49 2.93 -2.08
C ALA A 150 2.65 3.66 -0.74
N ARG A 151 2.10 4.87 -0.63
CA ARG A 151 2.14 5.69 0.59
C ARG A 151 1.32 5.07 1.72
N MET A 152 0.12 4.59 1.42
CA MET A 152 -0.70 3.88 2.41
C MET A 152 0.03 2.66 2.96
N ARG A 153 0.65 1.85 2.09
CA ARG A 153 1.45 0.69 2.51
C ARG A 153 2.62 1.09 3.40
N ALA A 154 3.39 2.11 3.01
CA ALA A 154 4.52 2.59 3.80
C ALA A 154 4.10 2.99 5.22
N ARG A 155 2.99 3.73 5.37
CA ARG A 155 2.47 4.17 6.68
C ARG A 155 1.84 3.05 7.51
N MET A 156 1.15 2.11 6.85
CA MET A 156 0.60 0.92 7.54
C MET A 156 1.72 0.01 8.04
N ARG A 157 2.77 -0.20 7.24
CA ARG A 157 3.93 -0.99 7.65
C ARG A 157 4.62 -0.37 8.86
N GLU A 158 4.83 0.93 8.87
CA GLU A 158 5.42 1.65 10.00
C GLU A 158 4.63 1.42 11.29
N TRP A 159 3.30 1.45 11.22
CA TRP A 159 2.44 1.18 12.36
C TRP A 159 2.57 -0.25 12.84
N ILE A 160 2.54 -1.25 11.96
CA ILE A 160 2.69 -2.67 12.30
C ILE A 160 4.06 -2.94 12.92
N GLU A 161 5.15 -2.37 12.37
CA GLU A 161 6.51 -2.51 12.90
C GLU A 161 6.67 -1.79 14.26
N GLY A 162 5.95 -0.68 14.47
CA GLY A 162 5.92 0.05 15.75
C GLY A 162 5.27 -0.76 16.86
N GLU A 163 4.11 -1.34 16.60
CA GLU A 163 3.41 -2.18 17.59
C GLU A 163 4.22 -3.41 18.03
N LYS A 164 5.04 -3.98 17.12
CA LYS A 164 5.90 -5.12 17.46
C LYS A 164 7.07 -4.77 18.40
N ARG A 165 7.43 -3.49 18.54
CA ARG A 165 8.51 -3.04 19.43
C ARG A 165 8.04 -2.76 20.86
N ASP A 166 6.75 -2.63 21.06
CA ASP A 166 6.14 -2.31 22.35
C ASP A 166 5.70 -3.57 23.12
N TYR A 167 5.96 -4.77 22.57
CA TYR A 167 5.80 -6.08 23.18
C TYR A 167 7.14 -6.81 23.24
#